data_532bc7c3fc94da1b8b17f5c8568635d7
#
_entry.id   532bc7c3fc94da1b8b17f5c8568635d7
#
_cell.length_a   1.000
_cell.length_b   1.000
_cell.length_c   1.000
_cell.angle_alpha   90.00
_cell.angle_beta   90.00
_cell.angle_gamma   90.00
#
_symmetry.space_group_name_H-M   'P 1'
#
loop_
_entity.id
_entity.type
_entity.pdbx_description
1 polymer ?
#
loop_
_entity_poly.entity_id
_entity_poly.type
_entity_poly.pdbx_seq_one_letter_code
_entity_poly.pdbx_strand_id
1 'polypeptide(L)' 'NGTDDRLIYEASDLLYHLIVLLTSKGHRIEDLVRELQKRHQ' A
#
# COMPACT_ATOMS: atom_id res chain seq x y z
N ASN A 1 10.22 19.08 4.85
CA ASN A 1 9.55 20.31 4.52
C ASN A 1 8.10 20.06 4.12
N GLY A 2 7.37 21.12 3.80
CA GLY A 2 5.95 20.99 3.48
C GLY A 2 5.65 20.05 2.33
N THR A 3 6.55 19.99 1.33
CA THR A 3 6.38 19.11 0.17
C THR A 3 6.52 17.65 0.58
N ASP A 4 7.49 17.34 1.41
CA ASP A 4 7.70 15.96 1.87
C ASP A 4 6.57 15.51 2.79
N ASP A 5 6.09 16.42 3.65
CA ASP A 5 4.97 16.09 4.53
C ASP A 5 3.72 15.78 3.73
N ARG A 6 3.48 16.54 2.66
CA ARG A 6 2.34 16.31 1.80
C ARG A 6 2.47 14.98 1.05
N LEU A 7 3.67 14.67 0.59
CA LEU A 7 3.92 13.40 -0.10
C LEU A 7 3.62 12.22 0.83
N ILE A 8 4.10 12.29 2.06
CA ILE A 8 3.86 11.24 3.05
C ILE A 8 2.37 11.13 3.36
N TYR A 9 1.70 12.25 3.48
CA TYR A 9 0.26 12.26 3.74
C TYR A 9 -0.49 11.55 2.61
N GLU A 10 -0.21 11.91 1.37
CA GLU A 10 -0.89 11.33 0.22
C GLU A 10 -0.56 9.85 0.05
N ALA A 11 0.71 9.48 0.27
CA ALA A 11 1.13 8.08 0.19
C ALA A 11 0.43 7.24 1.26
N SER A 12 0.28 7.80 2.46
CA SER A 12 -0.41 7.11 3.54
C SER A 12 -1.89 6.89 3.21
N ASP A 13 -2.50 7.88 2.57
CA ASP A 13 -3.90 7.79 2.17
C ASP A 13 -4.10 6.69 1.12
N LEU A 14 -3.19 6.62 0.15
CA LEU A 14 -3.23 5.56 -0.87
C LEU A 14 -3.07 4.19 -0.23
N LEU A 15 -2.14 4.07 0.69
CA LEU A 15 -1.90 2.81 1.39
C LEU A 15 -3.13 2.40 2.19
N TYR A 16 -3.75 3.34 2.87
CA TYR A 16 -4.95 3.07 3.64
C TYR A 16 -6.07 2.54 2.75
N HIS A 17 -6.32 3.22 1.63
CA HIS A 17 -7.36 2.80 0.68
C HIS A 17 -7.07 1.41 0.13
N LEU A 18 -5.80 1.14 -0.16
CA LEU A 18 -5.38 -0.17 -0.67
C LEU A 18 -5.67 -1.27 0.34
N ILE A 19 -5.34 -1.03 1.61
CA ILE A 19 -5.58 -2.00 2.67
C ILE A 19 -7.07 -2.27 2.84
N VAL A 20 -7.88 -1.22 2.80
CA VAL A 20 -9.33 -1.36 2.90
C VAL A 20 -9.87 -2.20 1.73
N LEU A 21 -9.40 -1.91 0.52
CA LEU A 21 -9.82 -2.65 -0.67
C LEU A 21 -9.45 -4.12 -0.56
N LEU A 22 -8.21 -4.42 -0.20
CA LEU A 22 -7.76 -5.81 -0.07
C LEU A 22 -8.57 -6.54 1.00
N THR A 23 -8.74 -5.91 2.15
CA THR A 23 -9.47 -6.53 3.25
C THR A 23 -10.91 -6.82 2.86
N SER A 24 -11.55 -5.91 2.12
CA SER A 24 -12.93 -6.09 1.70
C SER A 24 -13.09 -7.25 0.71
N LYS A 25 -12.00 -7.63 0.03
CA LYS A 25 -11.98 -8.76 -0.89
C LYS A 25 -11.43 -10.04 -0.26
N GLY A 26 -11.15 -10.01 1.03
CA GLY A 26 -10.63 -11.17 1.75
C GLY A 26 -9.14 -11.39 1.57
N HIS A 27 -8.41 -10.36 1.17
CA HIS A 27 -6.96 -10.44 0.99
C HIS A 27 -6.23 -9.63 2.05
N ARG A 28 -4.92 -9.79 2.12
CA ARG A 28 -4.07 -9.10 3.09
C ARG A 28 -2.91 -8.45 2.38
N ILE A 29 -2.27 -7.51 3.09
CA ILE A 29 -1.11 -6.81 2.53
C ILE A 29 0.03 -7.80 2.23
N GLU A 30 0.11 -8.89 2.97
CA GLU A 30 1.12 -9.94 2.75
C GLU A 30 0.99 -10.57 1.36
N ASP A 31 -0.20 -10.59 0.82
CA ASP A 31 -0.41 -11.11 -0.55
C ASP A 31 0.30 -10.25 -1.57
N LEU A 32 0.28 -8.93 -1.36
CA LEU A 32 1.00 -8.00 -2.23
C LEU A 32 2.50 -8.16 -2.09
N VAL A 33 2.98 -8.32 -0.87
CA VAL A 33 4.41 -8.50 -0.62
C VAL A 33 4.90 -9.74 -1.36
N ARG A 34 4.13 -10.83 -1.29
CA ARG A 34 4.48 -12.07 -1.98
C ARG A 34 4.55 -11.86 -3.49
N GLU A 35 3.60 -11.14 -4.05
CA GLU A 35 3.59 -10.86 -5.49
C GLU A 35 4.80 -10.03 -5.90
N LEU A 36 5.15 -9.02 -5.11
CA LEU A 36 6.31 -8.18 -5.38
C LEU A 36 7.60 -8.99 -5.32
N GLN A 37 7.71 -9.90 -4.37
CA GLN A 37 8.89 -10.76 -4.26
C GLN A 37 9.05 -11.65 -5.50
N LYS A 38 7.94 -12.13 -6.04
CA LYS A 38 7.98 -12.93 -7.26
C LYS A 38 8.53 -12.13 -8.44
N ARG A 39 8.17 -10.84 -8.52
CA ARG A 39 8.58 -9.98 -9.63
C ARG A 39 10.01 -9.51 -9.53
N HIS A 40 10.54 -9.47 -8.32
CA HIS A 40 11.86 -8.88 -8.06
C HIS A 40 12.88 -9.91 -7.61
N GLN A 41 12.80 -11.10 -8.12
CA GLN A 41 13.81 -12.11 -7.88
C GLN A 41 15.04 -11.89 -8.74
#